data_91cd222133ed6311abe17b6d449c6510
#
_entry.id   91cd222133ed6311abe17b6d449c6510
#
_cell.length_a   1.000
_cell.length_b   1.000
_cell.length_c   1.000
_cell.angle_alpha   90.00
_cell.angle_beta   90.00
_cell.angle_gamma   90.00
#
_symmetry.space_group_name_H-M   'P 1'
#
loop_
_entity.id
_entity.type
_entity.pdbx_description
1 polymer ?
#
loop_
_entity_poly.entity_id
_entity_poly.type
_entity_poly.pdbx_seq_one_letter_code
_entity_poly.pdbx_strand_id
1 'polypeptide(L)'
;MRKITQIAIVSVGMVFGLLSCSKPGCTDQNSTNYSADANEDDGTCSYRGDITFWCLPAVSNDLIAAGHTMLRFELEGALVDSIPTETFFSPTGECNTPGVKTIAMEELPYEYRYYKYRVKGNGFVTLYEDFIKLEANECLAIKLE
;
A
#
# COMPACT_ATOMS: atom_id res chain seq x y z
N MET A 1 87.39 11.43 0.36
CA MET A 1 86.32 10.83 1.09
C MET A 1 85.04 11.68 0.88
N ARG A 2 84.17 11.25 -0.03
CA ARG A 2 82.88 11.96 -0.34
C ARG A 2 81.75 11.35 0.43
N LYS A 3 81.13 12.14 1.30
CA LYS A 3 79.91 11.73 2.02
C LYS A 3 78.68 11.95 1.11
N ILE A 4 78.02 10.91 0.74
CA ILE A 4 76.75 10.95 -0.01
C ILE A 4 75.65 11.11 1.01
N THR A 5 75.00 12.29 1.02
CA THR A 5 73.85 12.56 1.84
C THR A 5 72.61 12.05 1.08
N GLN A 6 71.99 10.97 1.57
CA GLN A 6 70.74 10.48 1.04
C GLN A 6 69.59 11.37 1.53
N ILE A 7 68.93 12.04 0.62
CA ILE A 7 67.69 12.81 0.85
C ILE A 7 66.55 11.76 0.74
N ALA A 8 65.93 11.42 1.86
CA ALA A 8 64.70 10.65 1.88
C ALA A 8 63.54 11.55 1.53
N ILE A 9 62.99 11.37 0.33
CA ILE A 9 61.74 12.03 -0.07
C ILE A 9 60.57 11.23 0.55
N VAL A 10 59.99 11.76 1.62
CA VAL A 10 58.75 11.26 2.20
C VAL A 10 57.61 11.81 1.34
N SER A 11 57.10 10.98 0.43
CA SER A 11 55.87 11.25 -0.30
C SER A 11 54.70 11.03 0.64
N VAL A 12 54.16 12.10 1.21
CA VAL A 12 52.88 12.12 1.91
C VAL A 12 51.78 11.95 0.86
N GLY A 13 51.33 10.69 0.69
CA GLY A 13 50.15 10.40 -0.10
C GLY A 13 48.91 10.98 0.58
N MET A 14 48.42 12.09 0.02
CA MET A 14 47.17 12.74 0.43
C MET A 14 45.99 11.86 -0.08
N VAL A 15 45.56 10.94 0.76
CA VAL A 15 44.32 10.16 0.52
C VAL A 15 43.18 11.14 0.68
N PHE A 16 42.74 11.74 -0.42
CA PHE A 16 41.43 12.40 -0.48
C PHE A 16 40.37 11.31 -0.36
N GLY A 17 39.92 11.03 0.86
CA GLY A 17 38.70 10.31 1.10
C GLY A 17 37.55 11.09 0.45
N LEU A 18 36.98 10.54 -0.62
CA LEU A 18 35.72 10.99 -1.16
C LEU A 18 34.68 10.71 -0.05
N LEU A 19 34.42 11.70 0.79
CA LEU A 19 33.25 11.76 1.63
C LEU A 19 32.06 11.87 0.67
N SER A 20 31.61 10.73 0.15
CA SER A 20 30.32 10.64 -0.49
C SER A 20 29.30 11.06 0.57
N CYS A 21 28.73 12.25 0.41
CA CYS A 21 27.65 12.69 1.28
C CYS A 21 26.45 11.82 0.97
N SER A 22 26.30 10.72 1.75
CA SER A 22 25.11 9.89 1.69
C SER A 22 23.92 10.73 2.13
N LYS A 23 22.87 10.73 1.32
CA LYS A 23 21.58 11.35 1.61
C LYS A 23 20.57 10.22 1.75
N PRO A 24 20.33 9.74 2.97
CA PRO A 24 19.34 8.68 3.19
C PRO A 24 17.92 9.19 2.94
N GLY A 25 17.07 8.32 2.44
CA GLY A 25 15.67 8.59 2.16
C GLY A 25 15.08 7.53 1.22
N CYS A 26 13.79 7.59 0.97
CA CYS A 26 13.16 6.66 0.04
C CYS A 26 13.60 6.96 -1.40
N THR A 27 14.18 5.95 -2.07
CA THR A 27 14.66 6.04 -3.46
C THR A 27 13.69 5.44 -4.48
N ASP A 28 12.58 4.84 -4.05
CA ASP A 28 11.57 4.28 -4.93
C ASP A 28 10.61 5.36 -5.42
N GLN A 29 10.56 5.56 -6.74
CA GLN A 29 9.70 6.55 -7.39
C GLN A 29 8.20 6.24 -7.27
N ASN A 30 7.83 5.00 -6.98
CA ASN A 30 6.44 4.58 -6.77
C ASN A 30 5.94 4.89 -5.36
N SER A 31 6.82 5.25 -4.44
CA SER A 31 6.46 5.55 -3.06
C SER A 31 5.84 6.94 -2.91
N THR A 32 5.02 7.12 -1.89
CA THR A 32 4.39 8.42 -1.57
C THR A 32 5.37 9.43 -0.99
N ASN A 33 6.48 8.94 -0.42
CA ASN A 33 7.54 9.74 0.20
C ASN A 33 8.87 9.66 -0.56
N TYR A 34 8.83 9.41 -1.88
CA TYR A 34 10.01 9.43 -2.73
C TYR A 34 10.80 10.73 -2.58
N SER A 35 12.10 10.62 -2.45
CA SER A 35 13.02 11.76 -2.39
C SER A 35 14.01 11.72 -3.55
N ALA A 36 13.86 12.64 -4.50
CA ALA A 36 14.78 12.75 -5.65
C ALA A 36 16.24 13.09 -5.23
N ASP A 37 16.43 13.61 -4.03
CA ASP A 37 17.73 13.93 -3.46
C ASP A 37 18.40 12.76 -2.75
N ALA A 38 17.64 11.70 -2.42
CA ALA A 38 18.18 10.51 -1.78
C ALA A 38 19.03 9.70 -2.75
N ASN A 39 20.19 9.25 -2.28
CA ASN A 39 21.09 8.36 -3.00
C ASN A 39 21.38 7.06 -2.24
N GLU A 40 20.74 6.88 -1.10
CA GLU A 40 20.77 5.68 -0.28
C GLU A 40 19.38 5.44 0.29
N ASP A 41 18.83 4.25 0.03
CA ASP A 41 17.53 3.85 0.58
C ASP A 41 17.67 3.59 2.08
N ASP A 42 16.88 4.28 2.88
CA ASP A 42 16.86 4.15 4.34
C ASP A 42 15.74 3.21 4.84
N GLY A 43 15.02 2.54 3.92
CA GLY A 43 13.93 1.64 4.24
C GLY A 43 12.65 2.33 4.73
N THR A 44 12.52 3.63 4.54
CA THR A 44 11.33 4.40 4.97
C THR A 44 10.28 4.56 3.87
N CYS A 45 10.43 3.89 2.72
CA CYS A 45 9.47 3.96 1.64
C CYS A 45 8.07 3.59 2.12
N SER A 46 7.09 4.41 1.75
CA SER A 46 5.69 4.25 2.07
C SER A 46 4.86 4.30 0.79
N TYR A 47 3.83 3.48 0.71
CA TYR A 47 2.99 3.35 -0.48
C TYR A 47 1.53 3.53 -0.11
N ARG A 48 0.67 3.67 -1.12
CA ARG A 48 -0.78 3.70 -0.96
C ARG A 48 -1.44 2.79 -1.99
N GLY A 49 -2.68 2.43 -1.74
CA GLY A 49 -3.52 1.71 -2.68
C GLY A 49 -4.97 1.74 -2.21
N ASP A 50 -5.88 1.35 -3.07
CA ASP A 50 -7.31 1.32 -2.75
C ASP A 50 -7.87 -0.09 -2.91
N ILE A 51 -8.76 -0.49 -2.01
CA ILE A 51 -9.54 -1.72 -2.13
C ILE A 51 -11.00 -1.30 -2.33
N THR A 52 -11.58 -1.66 -3.46
CA THR A 52 -12.97 -1.34 -3.79
C THR A 52 -13.81 -2.62 -3.82
N PHE A 53 -14.84 -2.67 -2.99
CA PHE A 53 -15.86 -3.72 -3.01
C PHE A 53 -17.08 -3.24 -3.76
N TRP A 54 -17.69 -4.14 -4.54
CA TRP A 54 -18.89 -3.87 -5.28
C TRP A 54 -19.68 -5.13 -5.56
N CYS A 55 -20.97 -5.00 -5.92
CA CYS A 55 -21.78 -6.10 -6.40
C CYS A 55 -22.75 -5.62 -7.49
N LEU A 56 -23.37 -6.56 -8.17
CA LEU A 56 -24.47 -6.26 -9.08
C LEU A 56 -25.76 -5.98 -8.29
N PRO A 57 -26.74 -5.25 -8.88
CA PRO A 57 -28.02 -4.97 -8.23
C PRO A 57 -28.76 -6.22 -7.75
N ALA A 58 -28.67 -7.34 -8.47
CA ALA A 58 -29.27 -8.59 -8.08
C ALA A 58 -28.75 -9.09 -6.73
N VAL A 59 -27.43 -9.06 -6.54
CA VAL A 59 -26.77 -9.50 -5.28
C VAL A 59 -27.19 -8.59 -4.12
N SER A 60 -27.23 -7.26 -4.33
CA SER A 60 -27.72 -6.33 -3.31
C SER A 60 -29.17 -6.63 -2.90
N ASN A 61 -30.06 -6.90 -3.87
CA ASN A 61 -31.46 -7.26 -3.62
C ASN A 61 -31.56 -8.59 -2.84
N ASP A 62 -30.77 -9.59 -3.19
CA ASP A 62 -30.77 -10.89 -2.49
C ASP A 62 -30.29 -10.75 -1.04
N LEU A 63 -29.27 -9.90 -0.80
CA LEU A 63 -28.79 -9.59 0.53
C LEU A 63 -29.87 -8.88 1.38
N ILE A 64 -30.59 -7.93 0.78
CA ILE A 64 -31.72 -7.24 1.45
C ILE A 64 -32.83 -8.23 1.76
N ALA A 65 -33.20 -9.09 0.80
CA ALA A 65 -34.24 -10.11 1.00
C ALA A 65 -33.86 -11.12 2.09
N ALA A 66 -32.56 -11.40 2.26
CA ALA A 66 -32.04 -12.21 3.35
C ALA A 66 -31.96 -11.47 4.71
N GLY A 67 -32.37 -10.19 4.77
CA GLY A 67 -32.42 -9.38 5.98
C GLY A 67 -31.12 -8.64 6.31
N HIS A 68 -30.18 -8.58 5.38
CA HIS A 68 -28.92 -7.84 5.55
C HIS A 68 -29.08 -6.41 5.04
N THR A 69 -29.41 -5.47 5.92
CA THR A 69 -29.61 -4.06 5.59
C THR A 69 -28.36 -3.21 5.71
N MET A 70 -27.29 -3.77 6.32
CA MET A 70 -26.01 -3.12 6.51
C MET A 70 -24.89 -4.12 6.26
N LEU A 71 -23.92 -3.72 5.43
CA LEU A 71 -22.69 -4.47 5.21
C LEU A 71 -21.53 -3.83 5.97
N ARG A 72 -20.72 -4.66 6.59
CA ARG A 72 -19.51 -4.27 7.34
C ARG A 72 -18.31 -4.91 6.71
N PHE A 73 -17.31 -4.10 6.43
CA PHE A 73 -16.05 -4.54 5.81
C PHE A 73 -14.97 -4.62 6.86
N GLU A 74 -14.35 -5.79 6.95
CA GLU A 74 -13.20 -6.02 7.83
C GLU A 74 -11.96 -6.35 7.00
N LEU A 75 -10.82 -5.79 7.39
CA LEU A 75 -9.49 -6.18 6.91
C LEU A 75 -8.66 -6.65 8.11
N GLU A 76 -7.99 -7.80 7.97
CA GLU A 76 -7.20 -8.42 9.05
C GLU A 76 -7.98 -8.55 10.38
N GLY A 77 -9.31 -8.70 10.30
CA GLY A 77 -10.21 -8.82 11.45
C GLY A 77 -10.62 -7.51 12.11
N ALA A 78 -10.10 -6.38 11.65
CA ALA A 78 -10.53 -5.05 12.09
C ALA A 78 -11.64 -4.50 11.18
N LEU A 79 -12.69 -3.95 11.80
CA LEU A 79 -13.73 -3.21 11.06
C LEU A 79 -13.10 -1.94 10.47
N VAL A 80 -13.15 -1.81 9.16
CA VAL A 80 -12.61 -0.65 8.45
C VAL A 80 -13.71 0.29 7.96
N ASP A 81 -14.89 -0.25 7.60
CA ASP A 81 -16.02 0.58 7.16
C ASP A 81 -17.35 -0.19 7.13
N SER A 82 -18.44 0.53 6.82
CA SER A 82 -19.77 -0.03 6.62
C SER A 82 -20.58 0.79 5.61
N ILE A 83 -21.55 0.15 4.94
CA ILE A 83 -22.45 0.80 3.99
C ILE A 83 -23.86 0.18 4.09
N PRO A 84 -24.94 0.96 3.92
CA PRO A 84 -26.28 0.40 3.73
C PRO A 84 -26.34 -0.45 2.46
N THR A 85 -26.91 -1.65 2.58
CA THR A 85 -26.96 -2.61 1.47
C THR A 85 -27.74 -2.06 0.28
N GLU A 86 -28.79 -1.27 0.53
CA GLU A 86 -29.63 -0.65 -0.49
C GLU A 86 -28.89 0.32 -1.43
N THR A 87 -27.77 0.88 -0.98
CA THR A 87 -26.93 1.79 -1.77
C THR A 87 -25.66 1.12 -2.30
N PHE A 88 -25.45 -0.17 -1.97
CA PHE A 88 -24.25 -0.91 -2.31
C PHE A 88 -24.47 -1.76 -3.57
N PHE A 89 -24.38 -1.15 -4.72
CA PHE A 89 -24.32 -1.83 -6.02
C PHE A 89 -23.75 -0.92 -7.10
N SER A 90 -23.05 -1.51 -8.07
CA SER A 90 -22.53 -0.81 -9.23
C SER A 90 -22.57 -1.71 -10.47
N PRO A 91 -22.84 -1.17 -11.65
CA PRO A 91 -22.80 -1.96 -12.89
C PRO A 91 -21.37 -2.27 -13.35
N THR A 92 -20.38 -1.46 -12.99
CA THR A 92 -19.01 -1.57 -13.52
C THR A 92 -17.98 -1.89 -12.44
N GLY A 93 -18.26 -1.57 -11.18
CA GLY A 93 -17.31 -1.77 -10.08
C GLY A 93 -16.07 -0.89 -10.15
N GLU A 94 -16.15 0.23 -10.84
CA GLU A 94 -15.05 1.18 -10.93
C GLU A 94 -14.78 1.84 -9.59
N CYS A 95 -13.51 2.05 -9.29
CA CYS A 95 -13.07 2.64 -8.04
C CYS A 95 -13.61 4.04 -7.84
N ASN A 96 -13.97 4.35 -6.58
CA ASN A 96 -14.46 5.68 -6.17
C ASN A 96 -15.73 6.16 -6.91
N THR A 97 -16.52 5.24 -7.44
CA THR A 97 -17.82 5.54 -8.05
C THR A 97 -18.98 5.36 -7.06
N PRO A 98 -20.15 5.96 -7.32
CA PRO A 98 -21.33 5.70 -6.50
C PRO A 98 -21.72 4.22 -6.48
N GLY A 99 -22.13 3.72 -5.32
CA GLY A 99 -22.59 2.33 -5.14
C GLY A 99 -21.49 1.30 -4.92
N VAL A 100 -20.23 1.70 -4.90
CA VAL A 100 -19.11 0.87 -4.46
C VAL A 100 -18.66 1.28 -3.07
N LYS A 101 -17.90 0.42 -2.40
CA LYS A 101 -17.22 0.75 -1.15
C LYS A 101 -15.72 0.72 -1.33
N THR A 102 -15.11 1.89 -1.42
CA THR A 102 -13.64 2.03 -1.51
C THR A 102 -13.05 2.28 -0.13
N ILE A 103 -11.99 1.55 0.19
CA ILE A 103 -11.20 1.65 1.40
C ILE A 103 -9.80 2.08 0.97
N ALA A 104 -9.43 3.31 1.32
CA ALA A 104 -8.08 3.82 1.07
C ALA A 104 -7.10 3.21 2.07
N MET A 105 -6.01 2.67 1.56
CA MET A 105 -4.90 2.11 2.32
C MET A 105 -3.73 3.07 2.24
N GLU A 106 -3.59 3.87 3.27
CA GLU A 106 -2.47 4.81 3.43
C GLU A 106 -1.30 4.10 4.12
N GLU A 107 -0.09 4.52 3.82
CA GLU A 107 1.13 4.08 4.53
C GLU A 107 1.40 2.56 4.47
N LEU A 108 1.24 1.96 3.28
CA LEU A 108 1.68 0.58 3.08
C LEU A 108 3.21 0.50 3.21
N PRO A 109 3.76 -0.42 4.02
CA PRO A 109 5.21 -0.50 4.25
C PRO A 109 5.97 -1.19 3.09
N TYR A 110 5.25 -1.72 2.10
CA TYR A 110 5.80 -2.45 0.95
C TYR A 110 5.04 -2.13 -0.32
N GLU A 111 5.67 -2.34 -1.48
CA GLU A 111 5.04 -2.20 -2.80
C GLU A 111 3.81 -3.09 -2.99
N TYR A 112 3.66 -4.14 -2.21
CA TYR A 112 2.44 -4.95 -2.17
C TYR A 112 2.24 -5.55 -0.78
N ARG A 113 0.98 -5.88 -0.47
CA ARG A 113 0.61 -6.58 0.75
C ARG A 113 -0.59 -7.49 0.52
N TYR A 114 -0.59 -8.65 1.20
CA TYR A 114 -1.76 -9.53 1.26
C TYR A 114 -2.63 -9.11 2.45
N TYR A 115 -3.95 -9.10 2.21
CA TYR A 115 -4.96 -8.83 3.21
C TYR A 115 -5.98 -9.95 3.22
N LYS A 116 -6.42 -10.35 4.42
CA LYS A 116 -7.64 -11.13 4.58
C LYS A 116 -8.79 -10.16 4.76
N TYR A 117 -9.79 -10.24 3.88
CA TYR A 117 -11.01 -9.46 4.05
C TYR A 117 -12.18 -10.33 4.49
N ARG A 118 -13.15 -9.69 5.15
CA ARG A 118 -14.47 -10.22 5.42
C ARG A 118 -15.51 -9.16 5.16
N VAL A 119 -16.64 -9.58 4.58
CA VAL A 119 -17.85 -8.77 4.51
C VAL A 119 -18.90 -9.43 5.37
N LYS A 120 -19.40 -8.71 6.36
CA LYS A 120 -20.39 -9.18 7.31
C LYS A 120 -21.71 -8.45 7.14
N GLY A 121 -22.81 -9.20 7.22
CA GLY A 121 -24.17 -8.69 7.26
C GLY A 121 -24.65 -8.43 8.69
N ASN A 122 -25.98 -8.26 8.81
CA ASN A 122 -26.65 -8.13 10.10
C ASN A 122 -26.39 -9.36 10.97
N GLY A 123 -26.31 -9.15 12.30
CA GLY A 123 -25.96 -10.21 13.25
C GLY A 123 -24.50 -10.66 13.17
N PHE A 124 -23.63 -9.90 12.49
CA PHE A 124 -22.21 -10.18 12.28
C PHE A 124 -21.94 -11.51 11.53
N VAL A 125 -22.91 -11.96 10.76
CA VAL A 125 -22.75 -13.15 9.91
C VAL A 125 -21.76 -12.82 8.80
N THR A 126 -20.72 -13.65 8.63
CA THR A 126 -19.78 -13.55 7.50
C THR A 126 -20.47 -13.99 6.22
N LEU A 127 -20.56 -13.11 5.25
CA LEU A 127 -21.17 -13.32 3.94
C LEU A 127 -20.10 -13.67 2.91
N TYR A 128 -18.98 -12.95 2.94
CA TYR A 128 -17.83 -13.16 2.04
C TYR A 128 -16.54 -13.10 2.85
N GLU A 129 -15.60 -13.94 2.47
CA GLU A 129 -14.25 -13.97 3.06
C GLU A 129 -13.26 -14.49 2.01
N ASP A 130 -12.13 -13.80 1.82
CA ASP A 130 -11.04 -14.25 0.97
C ASP A 130 -9.74 -13.50 1.29
N PHE A 131 -8.66 -13.87 0.58
CA PHE A 131 -7.38 -13.19 0.60
C PHE A 131 -7.18 -12.42 -0.70
N ILE A 132 -6.62 -11.22 -0.60
CA ILE A 132 -6.32 -10.35 -1.73
C ILE A 132 -4.87 -9.88 -1.65
N LYS A 133 -4.27 -9.63 -2.81
CA LYS A 133 -3.00 -8.92 -2.94
C LYS A 133 -3.29 -7.51 -3.43
N LEU A 134 -2.94 -6.52 -2.63
CA LEU A 134 -2.98 -5.11 -3.03
C LEU A 134 -1.57 -4.68 -3.44
N GLU A 135 -1.44 -4.07 -4.60
CA GLU A 135 -0.20 -3.49 -5.10
C GLU A 135 -0.20 -1.96 -4.91
N ALA A 136 1.00 -1.38 -4.84
CA ALA A 136 1.17 0.05 -4.70
C ALA A 136 0.54 0.82 -5.87
N ASN A 137 -0.13 1.92 -5.56
CA ASN A 137 -0.81 2.79 -6.52
C ASN A 137 -1.92 2.11 -7.34
N GLU A 138 -2.34 0.90 -6.94
CA GLU A 138 -3.44 0.18 -7.55
C GLU A 138 -4.76 0.49 -6.83
N CYS A 139 -5.85 0.44 -7.58
CA CYS A 139 -7.19 0.29 -7.03
C CYS A 139 -7.71 -1.11 -7.38
N LEU A 140 -7.70 -2.01 -6.40
CA LEU A 140 -8.14 -3.38 -6.55
C LEU A 140 -9.65 -3.47 -6.40
N ALA A 141 -10.37 -3.78 -7.48
CA ALA A 141 -11.83 -3.96 -7.46
C ALA A 141 -12.21 -5.42 -7.19
N ILE A 142 -12.97 -5.65 -6.12
CA ILE A 142 -13.43 -6.96 -5.66
C ILE A 142 -14.94 -7.04 -5.84
N LYS A 143 -15.38 -7.95 -6.72
CA LYS A 143 -16.79 -8.23 -6.93
C LYS A 143 -17.28 -9.26 -5.91
N LEU A 144 -18.35 -8.91 -5.23
CA LEU A 144 -19.08 -9.85 -4.36
C LEU A 144 -20.17 -10.55 -5.18
N GLU A 145 -20.20 -11.90 -5.17
CA GLU A 145 -21.14 -12.70 -5.96
C GLU A 145 -21.46 -14.06 -5.29
#